data_5079fdd77aba9ac08d48ffcf396dbffd
#
_entry.id   5079fdd77aba9ac08d48ffcf396dbffd
#
_cell.length_a   1.000
_cell.length_b   1.000
_cell.length_c   1.000
_cell.angle_alpha   90.00
_cell.angle_beta   90.00
_cell.angle_gamma   90.00
#
_symmetry.space_group_name_H-M   'P 1'
#
loop_
_entity.id
_entity.type
_entity.pdbx_description
1 polymer ?
#
loop_
_entity_poly.entity_id
_entity_poly.type
_entity_poly.pdbx_seq_one_letter_code
_entity_poly.pdbx_strand_id
1 'polypeptide(L)'
;MNNIYHYPNKQRKTADSPVDDSKEARAIVDSVQVQRFAVEYEYPVVFTRHAFDPVNLHLLDVLRRREPGKRHRVAVFVDGGVAEALPHLSGQIQAYFAAHNESIDLVGDIVVLRGGEACKNDPDFITNLLKILSDKAIDRHSYTIAI
;
A
#
# COMPACT_ATOMS: atom_id res chain seq x y z
N MET A 1 -15.61 5.61 15.47
CA MET A 1 -15.55 5.13 16.87
C MET A 1 -14.09 5.10 17.27
N ASN A 2 -13.67 6.07 18.09
CA ASN A 2 -12.28 6.21 18.58
C ASN A 2 -12.09 5.28 19.77
N ASN A 3 -11.24 4.27 19.60
CA ASN A 3 -10.84 3.42 20.70
C ASN A 3 -9.55 3.98 21.31
N ILE A 4 -9.70 4.80 22.37
CA ILE A 4 -8.60 5.33 23.18
C ILE A 4 -8.32 4.28 24.27
N TYR A 5 -7.19 3.62 24.18
CA TYR A 5 -6.74 2.73 25.25
C TYR A 5 -6.29 3.57 26.45
N HIS A 6 -7.06 3.48 27.53
CA HIS A 6 -6.74 4.09 28.84
C HIS A 6 -5.86 3.11 29.61
N TYR A 7 -4.61 3.50 29.92
CA TYR A 7 -3.77 2.81 30.88
C TYR A 7 -4.13 3.25 32.29
N PRO A 8 -4.42 2.37 33.26
CA PRO A 8 -4.70 2.76 34.60
C PRO A 8 -3.41 3.22 35.33
N ASN A 9 -3.46 4.45 35.82
CA ASN A 9 -2.42 5.08 36.64
C ASN A 9 -2.37 4.41 38.01
N LYS A 10 -1.36 3.57 38.27
CA LYS A 10 -1.12 3.02 39.60
C LYS A 10 -0.42 4.06 40.46
N GLN A 11 -1.14 4.57 41.46
CA GLN A 11 -0.64 5.44 42.54
C GLN A 11 0.56 4.79 43.26
N ARG A 12 1.66 5.53 43.35
CA ARG A 12 2.81 5.19 44.19
C ARG A 12 2.41 5.26 45.66
N LYS A 13 2.54 4.15 46.36
CA LYS A 13 2.62 4.15 47.85
C LYS A 13 4.07 4.39 48.24
N THR A 14 4.31 5.47 48.92
CA THR A 14 5.56 5.75 49.65
C THR A 14 5.63 4.84 50.87
N ALA A 15 6.62 3.97 50.95
CA ALA A 15 7.03 3.29 52.15
C ALA A 15 8.56 3.38 52.23
N ASP A 16 9.00 4.18 53.20
CA ASP A 16 10.38 4.42 53.56
C ASP A 16 10.90 3.20 54.33
N SER A 17 11.81 2.43 53.73
CA SER A 17 12.61 1.42 54.40
C SER A 17 13.92 1.28 53.61
N PRO A 18 15.08 1.19 54.25
CA PRO A 18 16.35 1.08 53.54
C PRO A 18 16.41 -0.27 52.81
N VAL A 19 16.43 -0.22 51.50
CA VAL A 19 16.54 -1.39 50.62
C VAL A 19 18.02 -1.80 50.56
N ASP A 20 18.29 -3.06 50.88
CA ASP A 20 19.59 -3.68 50.72
C ASP A 20 19.86 -3.88 49.19
N ASP A 21 20.61 -2.96 48.60
CA ASP A 21 20.97 -2.89 47.18
C ASP A 21 21.74 -4.10 46.66
N SER A 22 22.19 -5.01 47.54
CA SER A 22 23.00 -6.16 47.15
C SER A 22 22.18 -7.35 46.61
N LYS A 23 20.85 -7.40 46.84
CA LYS A 23 19.97 -8.48 46.43
C LYS A 23 19.14 -8.17 45.21
N GLU A 24 18.88 -6.89 44.91
CA GLU A 24 18.04 -6.51 43.75
C GLU A 24 18.80 -6.56 42.42
N ALA A 25 20.12 -6.47 42.39
CA ALA A 25 20.92 -6.52 41.19
C ALA A 25 20.95 -7.90 40.47
N ARG A 26 20.48 -8.96 41.18
CA ARG A 26 20.46 -10.34 40.60
C ARG A 26 19.10 -10.78 40.04
N ALA A 27 18.03 -10.02 40.25
CA ALA A 27 16.67 -10.43 39.87
C ALA A 27 16.24 -10.00 38.46
N ILE A 28 17.11 -9.31 37.70
CA ILE A 28 16.72 -8.75 36.35
C ILE A 28 17.04 -9.72 35.20
N VAL A 29 17.75 -10.83 35.44
CA VAL A 29 18.34 -11.61 34.31
C VAL A 29 17.53 -12.81 33.87
N ASP A 30 16.49 -13.26 34.54
CA ASP A 30 15.87 -14.56 34.28
C ASP A 30 14.40 -14.54 33.80
N SER A 31 13.87 -13.43 33.27
CA SER A 31 12.54 -13.45 32.66
C SER A 31 12.61 -13.18 31.15
N VAL A 32 12.62 -14.22 30.35
CA VAL A 32 12.41 -14.14 28.91
C VAL A 32 10.92 -13.98 28.62
N GLN A 33 10.51 -12.80 28.17
CA GLN A 33 9.15 -12.59 27.66
C GLN A 33 9.11 -12.87 26.16
N VAL A 34 8.41 -13.92 25.76
CA VAL A 34 8.18 -14.23 24.35
C VAL A 34 6.92 -13.48 23.88
N GLN A 35 7.10 -12.51 23.01
CA GLN A 35 5.99 -11.85 22.34
C GLN A 35 5.71 -12.53 21.02
N ARG A 36 4.43 -12.83 20.73
CA ARG A 36 3.98 -13.38 19.45
C ARG A 36 2.90 -12.47 18.88
N PHE A 37 3.03 -12.13 17.61
CA PHE A 37 2.00 -11.40 16.87
C PHE A 37 1.83 -12.02 15.49
N ALA A 38 0.63 -11.91 14.93
CA ALA A 38 0.32 -12.29 13.57
C ALA A 38 -0.21 -11.06 12.83
N VAL A 39 0.14 -10.92 11.56
CA VAL A 39 -0.40 -9.91 10.66
C VAL A 39 -1.21 -10.64 9.59
N GLU A 40 -2.50 -10.41 9.58
CA GLU A 40 -3.39 -10.97 8.57
C GLU A 40 -3.37 -10.10 7.32
N TYR A 41 -3.24 -10.73 6.16
CA TYR A 41 -3.33 -10.10 4.86
C TYR A 41 -4.56 -10.60 4.13
N GLU A 42 -5.31 -9.66 3.55
CA GLU A 42 -6.48 -9.95 2.73
C GLU A 42 -6.41 -9.12 1.44
N TYR A 43 -6.58 -9.76 0.30
CA TYR A 43 -6.68 -9.10 -0.99
C TYR A 43 -7.76 -9.76 -1.86
N PRO A 44 -8.53 -8.99 -2.64
CA PRO A 44 -9.50 -9.56 -3.56
C PRO A 44 -8.82 -10.11 -4.81
N VAL A 45 -9.31 -11.24 -5.31
CA VAL A 45 -9.01 -11.74 -6.65
C VAL A 45 -10.31 -11.69 -7.46
N VAL A 46 -10.33 -10.89 -8.52
CA VAL A 46 -11.52 -10.66 -9.32
C VAL A 46 -11.29 -11.14 -10.74
N PHE A 47 -12.11 -12.08 -11.20
CA PHE A 47 -12.12 -12.52 -12.59
C PHE A 47 -13.16 -11.71 -13.36
N THR A 48 -12.72 -10.90 -14.30
CA THR A 48 -13.58 -10.01 -15.07
C THR A 48 -13.15 -9.97 -16.55
N ARG A 49 -14.01 -9.44 -17.41
CA ARG A 49 -13.69 -9.11 -18.80
C ARG A 49 -13.87 -7.61 -18.98
N HIS A 50 -13.11 -7.03 -19.93
CA HIS A 50 -13.19 -5.61 -20.25
C HIS A 50 -13.05 -4.74 -18.99
N ALA A 51 -11.97 -4.96 -18.22
CA ALA A 51 -11.73 -4.30 -16.93
C ALA A 51 -11.73 -2.76 -17.00
N PHE A 52 -11.43 -2.20 -18.18
CA PHE A 52 -11.43 -0.75 -18.44
C PHE A 52 -12.64 -0.28 -19.27
N ASP A 53 -13.70 -1.06 -19.34
CA ASP A 53 -14.98 -0.55 -19.83
C ASP A 53 -15.59 0.34 -18.75
N PRO A 54 -16.00 1.60 -19.05
CA PRO A 54 -16.60 2.50 -18.07
C PRO A 54 -17.81 1.95 -17.30
N VAL A 55 -18.52 0.98 -17.86
CA VAL A 55 -19.65 0.32 -17.17
C VAL A 55 -19.20 -0.82 -16.23
N ASN A 56 -17.95 -1.26 -16.32
CA ASN A 56 -17.38 -2.30 -15.46
C ASN A 56 -16.85 -1.68 -14.16
N LEU A 57 -17.51 -1.91 -13.05
CA LEU A 57 -17.16 -1.31 -11.76
C LEU A 57 -16.17 -2.12 -10.93
N HIS A 58 -15.76 -3.32 -11.37
CA HIS A 58 -14.93 -4.20 -10.54
C HIS A 58 -13.60 -3.57 -10.12
N LEU A 59 -12.89 -2.91 -11.03
CA LEU A 59 -11.64 -2.22 -10.71
C LEU A 59 -11.89 -1.05 -9.74
N LEU A 60 -12.92 -0.26 -9.98
CA LEU A 60 -13.32 0.84 -9.12
C LEU A 60 -13.64 0.36 -7.70
N ASP A 61 -14.41 -0.72 -7.58
CA ASP A 61 -14.80 -1.31 -6.28
C ASP A 61 -13.59 -1.80 -5.50
N VAL A 62 -12.62 -2.41 -6.18
CA VAL A 62 -11.35 -2.85 -5.56
C VAL A 62 -10.56 -1.66 -5.02
N LEU A 63 -10.42 -0.58 -5.81
CA LEU A 63 -9.68 0.61 -5.41
C LEU A 63 -10.36 1.34 -4.24
N ARG A 64 -11.69 1.40 -4.22
CA ARG A 64 -12.48 2.07 -3.19
C ARG A 64 -12.76 1.23 -1.94
N ARG A 65 -12.42 -0.05 -1.94
CA ARG A 65 -12.83 -1.03 -0.94
C ARG A 65 -12.58 -0.59 0.51
N ARG A 66 -11.46 0.05 0.79
CA ARG A 66 -11.07 0.47 2.15
C ARG A 66 -11.51 1.88 2.51
N GLU A 67 -11.54 2.78 1.54
CA GLU A 67 -11.87 4.19 1.74
C GLU A 67 -12.84 4.67 0.63
N PRO A 68 -14.12 4.26 0.68
CA PRO A 68 -15.08 4.47 -0.42
C PRO A 68 -15.39 5.95 -0.69
N GLY A 69 -15.20 6.83 0.29
CA GLY A 69 -15.42 8.27 0.15
C GLY A 69 -14.22 9.08 -0.32
N LYS A 70 -13.08 8.42 -0.57
CA LYS A 70 -11.85 9.09 -0.98
C LYS A 70 -11.66 9.01 -2.49
N ARG A 71 -11.14 10.08 -3.08
CA ARG A 71 -10.62 10.07 -4.44
C ARG A 71 -9.19 9.54 -4.41
N HIS A 72 -8.97 8.39 -5.06
CA HIS A 72 -7.70 7.67 -5.01
C HIS A 72 -6.79 8.07 -6.17
N ARG A 73 -5.55 8.37 -5.88
CA ARG A 73 -4.52 8.65 -6.88
C ARG A 73 -3.95 7.33 -7.39
N VAL A 74 -3.86 7.20 -8.70
CA VAL A 74 -3.46 5.95 -9.36
C VAL A 74 -2.43 6.23 -10.45
N ALA A 75 -1.27 5.59 -10.38
CA ALA A 75 -0.31 5.55 -11.48
C ALA A 75 -0.48 4.22 -12.24
N VAL A 76 -0.46 4.29 -13.57
CA VAL A 76 -0.62 3.12 -14.43
C VAL A 76 0.65 2.84 -15.22
N PHE A 77 1.10 1.59 -15.16
CA PHE A 77 2.25 1.07 -15.87
C PHE A 77 1.80 -0.07 -16.77
N VAL A 78 2.23 -0.04 -18.02
CA VAL A 78 1.88 -1.06 -19.02
C VAL A 78 3.17 -1.69 -19.56
N ASP A 79 3.22 -3.01 -19.60
CA ASP A 79 4.31 -3.73 -20.27
C ASP A 79 4.32 -3.39 -21.77
N GLY A 80 5.51 -3.19 -22.34
CA GLY A 80 5.68 -2.80 -23.74
C GLY A 80 5.09 -3.82 -24.72
N GLY A 81 5.25 -5.11 -24.42
CA GLY A 81 4.64 -6.16 -25.24
C GLY A 81 3.11 -6.15 -25.18
N VAL A 82 2.55 -5.83 -24.00
CA VAL A 82 1.09 -5.66 -23.87
C VAL A 82 0.61 -4.43 -24.64
N ALA A 83 1.34 -3.31 -24.54
CA ALA A 83 1.00 -2.09 -25.28
C ALA A 83 1.03 -2.29 -26.80
N GLU A 84 1.99 -3.05 -27.31
CA GLU A 84 2.09 -3.42 -28.73
C GLU A 84 0.94 -4.35 -29.16
N ALA A 85 0.62 -5.35 -28.34
CA ALA A 85 -0.45 -6.31 -28.62
C ALA A 85 -1.86 -5.69 -28.54
N LEU A 86 -2.02 -4.66 -27.70
CA LEU A 86 -3.30 -4.00 -27.44
C LEU A 86 -3.21 -2.47 -27.64
N PRO A 87 -3.12 -1.98 -28.89
CA PRO A 87 -2.90 -0.56 -29.19
C PRO A 87 -3.98 0.39 -28.64
N HIS A 88 -5.18 -0.13 -28.41
CA HIS A 88 -6.30 0.68 -27.89
C HIS A 88 -6.35 0.73 -26.35
N LEU A 89 -5.52 -0.05 -25.66
CA LEU A 89 -5.56 -0.20 -24.20
C LEU A 89 -5.38 1.14 -23.48
N SER A 90 -4.40 1.94 -23.89
CA SER A 90 -4.15 3.25 -23.26
C SER A 90 -5.37 4.18 -23.35
N GLY A 91 -6.04 4.20 -24.50
CA GLY A 91 -7.28 4.96 -24.69
C GLY A 91 -8.43 4.45 -23.81
N GLN A 92 -8.56 3.12 -23.68
CA GLN A 92 -9.56 2.52 -22.79
C GLN A 92 -9.31 2.87 -21.31
N ILE A 93 -8.06 2.80 -20.87
CA ILE A 93 -7.68 3.21 -19.52
C ILE A 93 -8.03 4.67 -19.29
N GLN A 94 -7.63 5.58 -20.18
CA GLN A 94 -7.94 7.02 -20.06
C GLN A 94 -9.45 7.26 -20.00
N ALA A 95 -10.24 6.61 -20.85
CA ALA A 95 -11.69 6.73 -20.86
C ALA A 95 -12.31 6.24 -19.54
N TYR A 96 -11.80 5.13 -19.00
CA TYR A 96 -12.24 4.59 -17.72
C TYR A 96 -11.99 5.58 -16.56
N PHE A 97 -10.79 6.13 -16.46
CA PHE A 97 -10.44 7.09 -15.43
C PHE A 97 -11.22 8.40 -15.59
N ALA A 98 -11.47 8.85 -16.82
CA ALA A 98 -12.30 10.03 -17.08
C ALA A 98 -13.75 9.82 -16.63
N ALA A 99 -14.33 8.64 -16.88
CA ALA A 99 -15.69 8.30 -16.44
C ALA A 99 -15.85 8.20 -14.92
N HIS A 100 -14.78 7.90 -14.20
CA HIS A 100 -14.79 7.71 -12.75
C HIS A 100 -13.95 8.75 -11.99
N ASN A 101 -13.74 9.93 -12.57
CA ASN A 101 -12.81 10.95 -12.07
C ASN A 101 -13.15 11.52 -10.68
N GLU A 102 -14.38 11.37 -10.20
CA GLU A 102 -14.77 11.72 -8.84
C GLU A 102 -14.18 10.79 -7.78
N SER A 103 -13.88 9.56 -8.16
CA SER A 103 -13.41 8.50 -7.23
C SER A 103 -11.96 8.13 -7.44
N ILE A 104 -11.46 8.21 -8.65
CA ILE A 104 -10.09 7.85 -9.02
C ILE A 104 -9.45 8.92 -9.91
N ASP A 105 -8.16 9.12 -9.72
CA ASP A 105 -7.35 10.12 -10.42
C ASP A 105 -6.17 9.45 -11.11
N LEU A 106 -6.12 9.50 -12.43
CA LEU A 106 -4.96 9.04 -13.19
C LEU A 106 -3.82 10.05 -13.04
N VAL A 107 -2.78 9.70 -12.32
CA VAL A 107 -1.66 10.59 -12.03
C VAL A 107 -0.68 10.66 -13.19
N GLY A 108 -0.83 11.72 -13.99
CA GLY A 108 -0.03 11.93 -15.19
C GLY A 108 -0.30 10.89 -16.29
N ASP A 109 0.66 10.72 -17.19
CA ASP A 109 0.51 9.80 -18.32
C ASP A 109 0.68 8.34 -17.89
N ILE A 110 0.07 7.43 -18.69
CA ILE A 110 0.32 6.00 -18.63
C ILE A 110 1.76 5.74 -19.04
N VAL A 111 2.51 5.02 -18.20
CA VAL A 111 3.92 4.74 -18.43
C VAL A 111 4.06 3.37 -19.09
N VAL A 112 4.55 3.34 -20.31
CA VAL A 112 4.91 2.07 -20.97
C VAL A 112 6.33 1.71 -20.58
N LEU A 113 6.48 0.54 -19.97
CA LEU A 113 7.76 0.03 -19.48
C LEU A 113 8.31 -1.06 -20.41
N ARG A 114 9.62 -1.11 -20.57
CA ARG A 114 10.28 -2.23 -21.23
C ARG A 114 9.98 -3.52 -20.45
N GLY A 115 9.35 -4.48 -21.07
CA GLY A 115 9.06 -5.79 -20.51
C GLY A 115 10.23 -6.78 -20.62
N GLY A 116 9.95 -8.01 -20.16
CA GLY A 116 10.85 -9.16 -20.27
C GLY A 116 11.78 -9.35 -19.08
N GLU A 117 12.46 -10.50 -19.03
CA GLU A 117 13.31 -10.89 -17.89
C GLU A 117 14.54 -9.97 -17.70
N ALA A 118 15.02 -9.33 -18.77
CA ALA A 118 16.19 -8.46 -18.71
C ALA A 118 15.97 -7.25 -17.78
N CYS A 119 14.74 -6.74 -17.66
CA CYS A 119 14.46 -5.58 -16.79
C CYS A 119 14.52 -5.92 -15.29
N LYS A 120 14.35 -7.20 -14.90
CA LYS A 120 14.38 -7.63 -13.50
C LYS A 120 15.75 -7.47 -12.83
N ASN A 121 16.81 -7.54 -13.61
CA ASN A 121 18.20 -7.46 -13.15
C ASN A 121 18.89 -6.15 -13.57
N ASP A 122 18.13 -5.16 -14.00
CA ASP A 122 18.62 -3.86 -14.45
C ASP A 122 18.45 -2.81 -13.33
N PRO A 123 19.51 -2.44 -12.60
CA PRO A 123 19.41 -1.46 -11.52
C PRO A 123 18.95 -0.07 -11.99
N ASP A 124 19.28 0.32 -13.22
CA ASP A 124 18.86 1.60 -13.76
C ASP A 124 17.37 1.61 -14.06
N PHE A 125 16.81 0.49 -14.50
CA PHE A 125 15.37 0.33 -14.66
C PHE A 125 14.62 0.55 -13.35
N ILE A 126 15.08 -0.08 -12.26
CA ILE A 126 14.47 0.08 -10.92
C ILE A 126 14.61 1.52 -10.43
N THR A 127 15.80 2.13 -10.58
CA THR A 127 16.04 3.51 -10.18
C THR A 127 15.13 4.48 -10.93
N ASN A 128 14.95 4.30 -12.24
CA ASN A 128 14.05 5.10 -13.06
C ASN A 128 12.59 4.93 -12.65
N LEU A 129 12.16 3.71 -12.35
CA LEU A 129 10.79 3.44 -11.86
C LEU A 129 10.52 4.16 -10.54
N LEU A 130 11.45 4.08 -9.58
CA LEU A 130 11.33 4.78 -8.30
C LEU A 130 11.29 6.30 -8.48
N LYS A 131 12.08 6.83 -9.41
CA LYS A 131 12.05 8.26 -9.77
C LYS A 131 10.68 8.65 -10.32
N ILE A 132 10.11 7.89 -11.25
CA ILE A 132 8.76 8.13 -11.79
C ILE A 132 7.72 8.16 -10.67
N LEU A 133 7.76 7.21 -9.74
CA LEU A 133 6.84 7.17 -8.60
C LEU A 133 7.00 8.39 -7.69
N SER A 134 8.25 8.81 -7.45
CA SER A 134 8.56 10.02 -6.67
C SER A 134 8.06 11.28 -7.36
N ASP A 135 8.36 11.46 -8.65
CA ASP A 135 7.95 12.63 -9.44
C ASP A 135 6.42 12.75 -9.53
N LYS A 136 5.72 11.61 -9.58
CA LYS A 136 4.26 11.54 -9.54
C LYS A 136 3.69 11.67 -8.11
N ALA A 137 4.54 11.83 -7.09
CA ALA A 137 4.16 11.88 -5.67
C ALA A 137 3.22 10.72 -5.28
N ILE A 138 3.54 9.50 -5.73
CA ILE A 138 2.84 8.28 -5.33
C ILE A 138 3.29 7.90 -3.93
N ASP A 139 2.36 7.84 -3.01
CA ASP A 139 2.59 7.60 -1.59
C ASP A 139 1.88 6.32 -1.11
N ARG A 140 1.93 6.06 0.20
CA ARG A 140 1.29 4.89 0.83
C ARG A 140 -0.25 4.85 0.70
N HIS A 141 -0.88 5.95 0.30
CA HIS A 141 -2.32 6.07 0.11
C HIS A 141 -2.72 6.07 -1.37
N SER A 142 -1.74 5.96 -2.24
CA SER A 142 -1.92 5.89 -3.69
C SER A 142 -1.88 4.46 -4.17
N TYR A 143 -2.34 4.21 -5.38
CA TYR A 143 -2.26 2.91 -6.02
C TYR A 143 -1.34 2.94 -7.23
N THR A 144 -0.75 1.78 -7.52
CA THR A 144 -0.09 1.50 -8.80
C THR A 144 -0.79 0.34 -9.46
N ILE A 145 -1.11 0.49 -10.74
CA ILE A 145 -1.65 -0.59 -11.58
C ILE A 145 -0.55 -1.01 -12.55
N ALA A 146 -0.24 -2.30 -12.57
CA ALA A 146 0.65 -2.91 -13.55
C ALA A 146 -0.17 -3.84 -14.47
N ILE A 147 0.05 -3.73 -15.77
CA ILE A 147 -0.65 -4.46 -16.82
C ILE A 147 0.37 -5.13 -17.76
#